data_eb7a5cf37f9ff9f93308c4003d49c587
#
_entry.id   eb7a5cf37f9ff9f93308c4003d49c587
#
_cell.length_a   1.000
_cell.length_b   1.000
_cell.length_c   1.000
_cell.angle_alpha   90.00
_cell.angle_beta   90.00
_cell.angle_gamma   90.00
#
_symmetry.space_group_name_H-M   'P 1'
#
loop_
_entity.id
_entity.type
_entity.pdbx_description
1 polymer ?
#
loop_
_entity_poly.entity_id
_entity_poly.type
_entity_poly.pdbx_seq_one_letter_code
_entity_poly.pdbx_strand_id
1 'polypeptide(L)'
;SIPEPSNSAFASFFGEAIVSGALGIIKICAYIVFFASLTEALRIIPFEIPKAVEGALSAVLEFTSGCRMGAEIGGKAGIALSSFAIGFSGISVLLQGASFASSAGFSLRKTAAAKLLQGTICAIAAFFLI
;
A
#
# COMPACT_ATOMS: atom_id res chain seq x y z
N SER A 1 2.09 8.30 -45.60
CA SER A 1 3.36 8.07 -44.89
C SER A 1 3.26 8.61 -43.46
N ILE A 2 3.37 7.75 -42.47
CA ILE A 2 3.46 8.14 -41.05
C ILE A 2 4.83 8.79 -40.91
N PRO A 3 4.93 10.06 -40.47
CA PRO A 3 6.23 10.69 -40.26
C PRO A 3 6.97 9.94 -39.14
N GLU A 4 8.20 9.53 -39.41
CA GLU A 4 9.09 8.96 -38.39
C GLU A 4 9.31 10.00 -37.29
N PRO A 5 9.18 9.63 -36.00
CA PRO A 5 9.46 10.55 -34.91
C PRO A 5 10.91 10.99 -35.00
N SER A 6 11.14 12.30 -35.05
CA SER A 6 12.49 12.86 -35.06
C SER A 6 13.23 12.43 -33.78
N ASN A 7 14.54 12.20 -33.84
CA ASN A 7 15.36 11.84 -32.68
C ASN A 7 15.20 12.81 -31.51
N SER A 8 14.87 14.06 -31.78
CA SER A 8 14.58 15.09 -30.78
C SER A 8 13.24 14.86 -30.06
N ALA A 9 12.21 14.40 -30.77
CA ALA A 9 10.90 14.07 -30.16
C ALA A 9 11.00 12.82 -29.27
N PHE A 10 11.79 11.82 -29.68
CA PHE A 10 12.05 10.65 -28.84
C PHE A 10 12.82 11.01 -27.56
N ALA A 11 13.85 11.84 -27.67
CA ALA A 11 14.64 12.27 -26.52
C ALA A 11 13.83 13.09 -25.51
N SER A 12 12.93 13.99 -25.99
CA SER A 12 12.05 14.76 -25.11
C SER A 12 11.02 13.86 -24.40
N PHE A 13 10.39 12.94 -25.15
CA PHE A 13 9.45 11.96 -24.56
C PHE A 13 10.12 11.09 -23.50
N PHE A 14 11.32 10.62 -23.75
CA PHE A 14 12.08 9.81 -22.80
C PHE A 14 12.46 10.60 -21.55
N GLY A 15 12.88 11.86 -21.70
CA GLY A 15 13.16 12.76 -20.58
C GLY A 15 11.93 13.02 -19.72
N GLU A 16 10.77 13.30 -20.34
CA GLU A 16 9.50 13.50 -19.62
C GLU A 16 9.06 12.23 -18.87
N ALA A 17 9.23 11.06 -19.48
CA ALA A 17 8.91 9.79 -18.84
C ALA A 17 9.77 9.53 -17.60
N ILE A 18 11.08 9.83 -17.64
CA ILE A 18 11.98 9.73 -16.49
C ILE A 18 11.56 10.67 -15.38
N VAL A 19 11.31 11.94 -15.69
CA VAL A 19 10.89 12.95 -14.69
C VAL A 19 9.55 12.57 -14.06
N SER A 20 8.58 12.17 -14.88
CA SER A 20 7.27 11.71 -14.39
C SER A 20 7.38 10.48 -13.49
N GLY A 21 8.23 9.52 -13.85
CA GLY A 21 8.52 8.35 -13.04
C GLY A 21 9.18 8.72 -11.71
N ALA A 22 10.15 9.62 -11.71
CA ALA A 22 10.81 10.10 -10.49
C ALA A 22 9.84 10.80 -9.54
N LEU A 23 8.98 11.69 -10.07
CA LEU A 23 7.93 12.33 -9.28
C LEU A 23 6.92 11.32 -8.72
N GLY A 24 6.60 10.26 -9.49
CA GLY A 24 5.77 9.16 -9.03
C GLY A 24 6.38 8.45 -7.82
N ILE A 25 7.67 8.12 -7.88
CA ILE A 25 8.41 7.48 -6.77
C ILE A 25 8.41 8.38 -5.53
N ILE A 26 8.68 9.68 -5.69
CA ILE A 26 8.66 10.64 -4.57
C ILE A 26 7.28 10.67 -3.90
N LYS A 27 6.19 10.68 -4.67
CA LYS A 27 4.84 10.61 -4.13
C LYS A 27 4.61 9.33 -3.33
N ILE A 28 5.01 8.18 -3.86
CA ILE A 28 4.88 6.89 -3.18
C ILE A 28 5.62 6.91 -1.85
N CYS A 29 6.89 7.35 -1.84
CA CYS A 29 7.68 7.49 -0.63
C CYS A 29 7.02 8.42 0.40
N ALA A 30 6.47 9.55 -0.03
CA ALA A 30 5.79 10.48 0.86
C ALA A 30 4.56 9.84 1.55
N TYR A 31 3.75 9.07 0.80
CA TYR A 31 2.63 8.33 1.39
C TYR A 31 3.10 7.29 2.40
N ILE A 32 4.13 6.50 2.07
CA ILE A 32 4.67 5.47 2.97
C ILE A 32 5.16 6.13 4.27
N VAL A 33 5.99 7.16 4.18
CA VAL A 33 6.54 7.87 5.34
C VAL A 33 5.42 8.47 6.18
N PHE A 34 4.43 9.12 5.57
CA PHE A 34 3.30 9.70 6.30
C PHE A 34 2.51 8.63 7.08
N PHE A 35 2.12 7.54 6.42
CA PHE A 35 1.33 6.50 7.07
C PHE A 35 2.12 5.66 8.06
N ALA A 36 3.41 5.43 7.82
CA ALA A 36 4.30 4.79 8.79
C ALA A 36 4.46 5.67 10.04
N SER A 37 4.64 6.99 9.88
CA SER A 37 4.69 7.92 11.01
C SER A 37 3.37 7.95 11.78
N LEU A 38 2.23 7.88 11.10
CA LEU A 38 0.92 7.81 11.74
C LEU A 38 0.79 6.50 12.56
N THR A 39 1.27 5.39 12.02
CA THR A 39 1.29 4.10 12.73
C THR A 39 2.17 4.16 13.99
N GLU A 40 3.35 4.77 13.92
CA GLU A 40 4.20 4.97 15.10
C GLU A 40 3.58 5.93 16.12
N ALA A 41 2.85 6.95 15.67
CA ALA A 41 2.14 7.85 16.57
C ALA A 41 1.07 7.13 17.41
N LEU A 42 0.46 6.05 16.91
CA LEU A 42 -0.47 5.22 17.67
C LEU A 42 0.19 4.58 18.91
N ARG A 43 1.50 4.31 18.85
CA ARG A 43 2.27 3.72 19.96
C ARG A 43 2.57 4.70 21.10
N ILE A 44 2.48 6.01 20.82
CA ILE A 44 2.73 7.06 21.82
C ILE A 44 1.48 7.31 22.67
N ILE A 45 0.33 6.84 22.23
CA ILE A 45 -0.93 7.00 22.97
C ILE A 45 -0.84 6.20 24.28
N PRO A 46 -1.11 6.79 25.46
CA PRO A 46 -0.91 6.15 26.76
C PRO A 46 -2.02 5.14 27.12
N PHE A 47 -2.61 4.48 26.13
CA PHE A 47 -3.55 3.39 26.34
C PHE A 47 -2.88 2.07 25.97
N GLU A 48 -3.02 1.07 26.82
CA GLU A 48 -2.59 -0.29 26.51
C GLU A 48 -3.48 -0.89 25.42
N ILE A 49 -3.08 -0.70 24.16
CA ILE A 49 -3.75 -1.31 23.00
C ILE A 49 -3.23 -2.76 22.89
N PRO A 50 -4.10 -3.78 22.86
CA PRO A 50 -3.67 -5.14 22.62
C PRO A 50 -2.88 -5.24 21.30
N LYS A 51 -1.75 -5.98 21.30
CA LYS A 51 -0.87 -6.13 20.11
C LYS A 51 -1.63 -6.55 18.83
N ALA A 52 -2.66 -7.38 18.97
CA ALA A 52 -3.48 -7.81 17.85
C ALA A 52 -4.26 -6.63 17.22
N VAL A 53 -4.77 -5.71 18.05
CA VAL A 53 -5.51 -4.51 17.59
C VAL A 53 -4.54 -3.52 16.96
N GLU A 54 -3.39 -3.28 17.59
CA GLU A 54 -2.31 -2.44 17.02
C GLU A 54 -1.86 -2.99 15.67
N GLY A 55 -1.66 -4.30 15.57
CA GLY A 55 -1.30 -4.96 14.32
C GLY A 55 -2.36 -4.81 13.23
N ALA A 56 -3.64 -4.97 13.59
CA ALA A 56 -4.74 -4.78 12.65
C ALA A 56 -4.83 -3.33 12.15
N LEU A 57 -4.73 -2.34 13.05
CA LEU A 57 -4.70 -0.93 12.68
C LEU A 57 -3.51 -0.61 11.76
N SER A 58 -2.33 -1.10 12.10
CA SER A 58 -1.12 -0.94 11.30
C SER A 58 -1.31 -1.52 9.89
N ALA A 59 -1.85 -2.74 9.78
CA ALA A 59 -2.11 -3.41 8.50
C ALA A 59 -3.14 -2.67 7.63
N VAL A 60 -4.13 -2.02 8.27
CA VAL A 60 -5.13 -1.21 7.56
C VAL A 60 -4.53 0.11 7.07
N LEU A 61 -3.69 0.76 7.87
CA LEU A 61 -3.08 2.04 7.52
C LEU A 61 -1.99 1.86 6.45
N GLU A 62 -1.03 0.96 6.72
CA GLU A 62 0.15 0.79 5.87
C GLU A 62 0.64 -0.67 5.94
N PHE A 63 0.79 -1.32 4.80
CA PHE A 63 1.03 -2.77 4.73
C PHE A 63 2.40 -3.20 5.28
N THR A 64 3.46 -2.40 5.13
CA THR A 64 4.80 -2.75 5.64
C THR A 64 4.83 -2.73 7.17
N SER A 65 4.15 -1.75 7.79
CA SER A 65 3.93 -1.69 9.23
C SER A 65 3.09 -2.87 9.73
N GLY A 66 2.05 -3.26 8.97
CA GLY A 66 1.26 -4.45 9.25
C GLY A 66 2.07 -5.74 9.19
N CYS A 67 2.95 -5.90 8.20
CA CYS A 67 3.86 -7.05 8.08
C CYS A 67 4.87 -7.09 9.24
N ARG A 68 5.42 -5.95 9.64
CA ARG A 68 6.31 -5.84 10.81
C ARG A 68 5.60 -6.30 12.08
N MET A 69 4.39 -5.82 12.33
CA MET A 69 3.58 -6.24 13.47
C MET A 69 3.24 -7.73 13.42
N GLY A 70 2.96 -8.26 12.24
CA GLY A 70 2.76 -9.69 12.04
C GLY A 70 3.99 -10.50 12.42
N ALA A 71 5.19 -10.04 12.06
CA ALA A 71 6.44 -10.69 12.45
C ALA A 71 6.67 -10.62 13.98
N GLU A 72 6.31 -9.51 14.63
CA GLU A 72 6.40 -9.36 16.10
C GLU A 72 5.40 -10.25 16.84
N ILE A 73 4.18 -10.45 16.31
CA ILE A 73 3.16 -11.34 16.87
C ILE A 73 3.59 -12.81 16.69
N GLY A 74 4.14 -13.16 15.54
CA GLY A 74 4.62 -14.50 15.22
C GLY A 74 3.52 -15.55 15.05
N GLY A 75 3.93 -16.79 14.78
CA GLY A 75 3.04 -17.92 14.62
C GLY A 75 1.98 -17.75 13.51
N LYS A 76 0.94 -18.58 13.54
CA LYS A 76 -0.13 -18.53 12.53
C LYS A 76 -0.86 -17.18 12.49
N ALA A 77 -1.08 -16.56 13.64
CA ALA A 77 -1.74 -15.26 13.73
C ALA A 77 -0.92 -14.15 13.06
N GLY A 78 0.39 -14.12 13.29
CA GLY A 78 1.29 -13.16 12.67
C GLY A 78 1.39 -13.35 11.16
N ILE A 79 1.43 -14.58 10.68
CA ILE A 79 1.45 -14.90 9.24
C ILE A 79 0.12 -14.48 8.60
N ALA A 80 -1.02 -14.77 9.23
CA ALA A 80 -2.33 -14.35 8.75
C ALA A 80 -2.45 -12.82 8.68
N LEU A 81 -1.97 -12.10 9.69
CA LEU A 81 -1.95 -10.63 9.70
C LEU A 81 -1.08 -10.07 8.57
N SER A 82 0.13 -10.61 8.37
CA SER A 82 1.01 -10.19 7.28
C SER A 82 0.36 -10.47 5.91
N SER A 83 -0.27 -11.63 5.76
CA SER A 83 -0.98 -12.00 4.51
C SER A 83 -2.18 -11.08 4.25
N PHE A 84 -2.92 -10.69 5.30
CA PHE A 84 -3.95 -9.68 5.21
C PHE A 84 -3.37 -8.34 4.76
N ALA A 85 -2.30 -7.87 5.41
CA ALA A 85 -1.67 -6.59 5.11
C ALA A 85 -1.22 -6.51 3.64
N ILE A 86 -0.58 -7.56 3.13
CA ILE A 86 -0.14 -7.64 1.73
C ILE A 86 -1.34 -7.67 0.78
N GLY A 87 -2.34 -8.50 1.06
CA GLY A 87 -3.53 -8.62 0.20
C GLY A 87 -4.38 -7.36 0.16
N PHE A 88 -4.61 -6.71 1.29
CA PHE A 88 -5.32 -5.44 1.40
C PHE A 88 -4.50 -4.27 0.87
N SER A 89 -3.18 -4.30 1.06
CA SER A 89 -2.21 -3.28 0.67
C SER A 89 -2.25 -1.97 1.50
N GLY A 90 -3.17 -1.82 2.43
CA GLY A 90 -3.33 -0.63 3.27
C GLY A 90 -3.99 0.57 2.57
N ILE A 91 -4.48 1.50 3.38
CA ILE A 91 -5.08 2.78 2.93
C ILE A 91 -4.03 3.62 2.18
N SER A 92 -2.77 3.56 2.60
CA SER A 92 -1.66 4.25 1.94
C SER A 92 -1.62 3.95 0.43
N VAL A 93 -1.64 2.67 0.04
CA VAL A 93 -1.59 2.25 -1.37
C VAL A 93 -2.89 2.58 -2.11
N LEU A 94 -4.04 2.49 -1.44
CA LEU A 94 -5.34 2.88 -2.03
C LEU A 94 -5.36 4.37 -2.40
N LEU A 95 -4.85 5.24 -1.53
CA LEU A 95 -4.78 6.67 -1.80
C LEU A 95 -3.72 7.01 -2.86
N GLN A 96 -2.61 6.28 -2.89
CA GLN A 96 -1.63 6.37 -3.99
C GLN A 96 -2.31 6.04 -5.33
N GLY A 97 -3.00 4.90 -5.42
CA GLY A 97 -3.74 4.49 -6.61
C GLY A 97 -4.76 5.53 -7.05
N ALA A 98 -5.53 6.10 -6.11
CA ALA A 98 -6.48 7.16 -6.39
C ALA A 98 -5.81 8.43 -6.93
N SER A 99 -4.64 8.80 -6.41
CA SER A 99 -3.91 9.99 -6.85
C SER A 99 -3.34 9.88 -8.26
N PHE A 100 -3.01 8.65 -8.71
CA PHE A 100 -2.50 8.39 -10.05
C PHE A 100 -3.62 8.13 -11.07
N ALA A 101 -4.73 7.54 -10.65
CA ALA A 101 -5.82 7.10 -11.52
C ALA A 101 -7.05 8.02 -11.50
N SER A 102 -6.90 9.26 -11.01
CA SER A 102 -8.01 10.22 -10.90
C SER A 102 -8.68 10.53 -12.24
N SER A 103 -7.93 10.47 -13.35
CA SER A 103 -8.43 10.68 -14.71
C SER A 103 -9.06 9.44 -15.37
N ALA A 104 -8.87 8.25 -14.78
CA ALA A 104 -9.27 6.96 -15.37
C ALA A 104 -10.58 6.38 -14.80
N GLY A 105 -11.42 7.19 -14.14
CA GLY A 105 -12.67 6.73 -13.54
C GLY A 105 -12.47 5.79 -12.33
N PHE A 106 -11.37 5.94 -11.61
CA PHE A 106 -11.03 5.13 -10.44
C PHE A 106 -12.07 5.32 -9.33
N SER A 107 -12.64 4.21 -8.86
CA SER A 107 -13.57 4.20 -7.72
C SER A 107 -12.88 3.69 -6.47
N LEU A 108 -12.49 4.59 -5.58
CA LEU A 108 -11.84 4.26 -4.31
C LEU A 108 -12.65 3.25 -3.48
N ARG A 109 -13.98 3.42 -3.41
CA ARG A 109 -14.86 2.54 -2.63
C ARG A 109 -14.87 1.11 -3.18
N LYS A 110 -15.00 0.95 -4.50
CA LYS A 110 -15.01 -0.39 -5.14
C LYS A 110 -13.65 -1.07 -4.99
N THR A 111 -12.58 -0.32 -5.20
CA THR A 111 -11.22 -0.86 -5.04
C THR A 111 -10.93 -1.22 -3.60
N ALA A 112 -11.31 -0.40 -2.62
CA ALA A 112 -11.16 -0.69 -1.20
C ALA A 112 -11.92 -1.96 -0.80
N ALA A 113 -13.17 -2.13 -1.27
CA ALA A 113 -13.97 -3.33 -0.99
C ALA A 113 -13.33 -4.59 -1.60
N ALA A 114 -12.86 -4.52 -2.85
CA ALA A 114 -12.16 -5.63 -3.52
C ALA A 114 -10.86 -5.99 -2.80
N LYS A 115 -10.08 -5.01 -2.40
CA LYS A 115 -8.83 -5.20 -1.64
C LYS A 115 -9.08 -5.76 -0.24
N LEU A 116 -10.13 -5.33 0.45
CA LEU A 116 -10.52 -5.88 1.74
C LEU A 116 -10.87 -7.36 1.63
N LEU A 117 -11.67 -7.71 0.62
CA LEU A 117 -11.99 -9.10 0.32
C LEU A 117 -10.74 -9.93 0.00
N GLN A 118 -9.85 -9.41 -0.84
CA GLN A 118 -8.57 -10.04 -1.18
C GLN A 118 -7.72 -10.28 0.07
N GLY A 119 -7.54 -9.26 0.92
CA GLY A 119 -6.77 -9.38 2.16
C GLY A 119 -7.35 -10.43 3.11
N THR A 120 -8.69 -10.45 3.25
CA THR A 120 -9.39 -11.43 4.09
C THR A 120 -9.17 -12.87 3.58
N ILE A 121 -9.29 -13.08 2.27
CA ILE A 121 -9.03 -14.39 1.66
C ILE A 121 -7.58 -14.82 1.88
N CYS A 122 -6.61 -13.91 1.68
CA CYS A 122 -5.20 -14.20 1.93
C CYS A 122 -4.93 -14.57 3.39
N ALA A 123 -5.52 -13.85 4.35
CA ALA A 123 -5.38 -14.15 5.77
C ALA A 123 -5.95 -15.52 6.14
N ILE A 124 -7.16 -15.83 5.67
CA ILE A 124 -7.81 -17.13 5.91
C ILE A 124 -6.97 -18.26 5.30
N ALA A 125 -6.57 -18.12 4.04
CA ALA A 125 -5.75 -19.12 3.36
C ALA A 125 -4.43 -19.36 4.11
N ALA A 126 -3.73 -18.31 4.50
CA ALA A 126 -2.48 -18.40 5.25
C ALA A 126 -2.66 -19.07 6.61
N PHE A 127 -3.75 -18.77 7.32
CA PHE A 127 -4.02 -19.33 8.63
C PHE A 127 -4.28 -20.86 8.58
N PHE A 128 -4.93 -21.34 7.52
CA PHE A 128 -5.28 -22.77 7.39
C PHE A 128 -4.24 -23.60 6.64
N LEU A 129 -3.41 -23.00 5.78
CA LEU A 129 -2.41 -23.71 4.99
C LEU A 129 -1.07 -23.90 5.71
N ILE A 130 -0.83 -23.18 6.79
CA ILE A 130 0.38 -23.21 7.61
C ILE A 130 0.04 -23.66 9.03
#